data_74fa601c3c3de5511a57378d77096507
#
_entry.id   74fa601c3c3de5511a57378d77096507
#
_cell.length_a   1.000
_cell.length_b   1.000
_cell.length_c   1.000
_cell.angle_alpha   90.00
_cell.angle_beta   90.00
_cell.angle_gamma   90.00
#
_symmetry.space_group_name_H-M   'P 1'
#
loop_
_entity.id
_entity.type
_entity.pdbx_description
1 polymer ?
#
loop_
_entity_poly.entity_id
_entity_poly.type
_entity_poly.pdbx_seq_one_letter_code
_entity_poly.pdbx_strand_id
1 'polypeptide(L)'
;MKISIIVEGRTERAFMPFLREFLKTRLAGQMPALDPVPYDGHIPTGDKLKRVVQNLLGGKRKPSDHVIALSDVYTGTKPVEFKDATDAMNKMRQWVGDEERFHPHAAQHDFEAWLLPYWPTIQRLAKHNQSAPSGHPESINHDNPPAYRIKSIFEIGKCRDSYVKPRDAGRILRDNDLKIAVDACPELRAFVNTILTISGGEVFSA
;
A
#
# COMPACT_ATOMS: atom_id res chain seq x y z
N MET A 1 -2.45 -16.55 -14.10
CA MET A 1 -2.10 -15.13 -14.23
C MET A 1 -1.10 -14.73 -13.16
N LYS A 2 -0.09 -13.92 -13.48
CA LYS A 2 0.93 -13.39 -12.57
C LYS A 2 0.87 -11.85 -12.56
N ILE A 3 0.78 -11.26 -11.38
CA ILE A 3 0.80 -9.81 -11.17
C ILE A 3 2.06 -9.48 -10.36
N SER A 4 3.02 -8.76 -10.94
CA SER A 4 4.13 -8.21 -10.18
C SER A 4 3.73 -6.90 -9.53
N ILE A 5 4.05 -6.75 -8.24
CA ILE A 5 3.74 -5.54 -7.47
C ILE A 5 5.05 -4.91 -7.01
N ILE A 6 5.44 -3.81 -7.65
CA ILE A 6 6.59 -3.01 -7.26
C ILE A 6 6.22 -2.26 -5.98
N VAL A 7 6.97 -2.44 -4.91
CA VAL A 7 6.69 -1.87 -3.58
C VAL A 7 7.95 -1.27 -2.97
N GLU A 8 7.78 -0.31 -2.06
CA GLU A 8 8.90 0.41 -1.46
C GLU A 8 9.66 -0.40 -0.44
N GLY A 9 8.99 -1.33 0.28
CA GLY A 9 9.71 -1.96 1.37
C GLY A 9 9.09 -3.22 1.98
N ARG A 10 9.51 -3.40 3.24
CA ARG A 10 9.18 -4.59 4.01
C ARG A 10 7.75 -4.57 4.56
N THR A 11 7.16 -3.39 4.73
CA THR A 11 5.80 -3.23 5.26
C THR A 11 4.78 -3.73 4.26
N GLU A 12 4.90 -3.32 3.01
CA GLU A 12 4.05 -3.78 1.91
C GLU A 12 4.22 -5.28 1.67
N ARG A 13 5.44 -5.81 1.81
CA ARG A 13 5.65 -7.27 1.78
C ARG A 13 4.92 -7.99 2.91
N ALA A 14 4.92 -7.42 4.12
CA ALA A 14 4.20 -7.98 5.27
C ALA A 14 2.67 -7.90 5.10
N PHE A 15 2.18 -6.98 4.28
CA PHE A 15 0.77 -6.85 3.91
C PHE A 15 0.30 -7.94 2.93
N MET A 16 1.17 -8.45 2.03
CA MET A 16 0.78 -9.37 0.95
C MET A 16 0.02 -10.62 1.41
N PRO A 17 0.33 -11.30 2.53
CA PRO A 17 -0.44 -12.43 3.00
C PRO A 17 -1.89 -12.08 3.30
N PHE A 18 -2.14 -10.93 3.95
CA PHE A 18 -3.48 -10.46 4.30
C PHE A 18 -4.28 -10.07 3.05
N LEU A 19 -3.64 -9.39 2.10
CA LEU A 19 -4.21 -9.09 0.80
C LEU A 19 -4.63 -10.36 0.05
N ARG A 20 -3.78 -11.39 0.03
CA ARG A 20 -4.10 -12.66 -0.62
C ARG A 20 -5.31 -13.34 0.00
N GLU A 21 -5.35 -13.43 1.34
CA GLU A 21 -6.50 -14.05 2.03
C GLU A 21 -7.80 -13.28 1.76
N PHE A 22 -7.73 -11.95 1.76
CA PHE A 22 -8.87 -11.11 1.44
C PHE A 22 -9.37 -11.30 0.00
N LEU A 23 -8.47 -11.33 -0.97
CA LEU A 23 -8.81 -11.53 -2.38
C LEU A 23 -9.40 -12.91 -2.66
N LYS A 24 -8.94 -13.97 -1.97
CA LYS A 24 -9.48 -15.33 -2.12
C LYS A 24 -10.99 -15.41 -1.88
N THR A 25 -11.52 -14.60 -1.00
CA THR A 25 -12.95 -14.59 -0.69
C THR A 25 -13.79 -13.87 -1.74
N ARG A 26 -13.16 -13.19 -2.70
CA ARG A 26 -13.80 -12.30 -3.69
C ARG A 26 -13.53 -12.68 -5.14
N LEU A 27 -12.67 -13.64 -5.35
CA LEU A 27 -12.37 -14.18 -6.67
C LEU A 27 -13.09 -15.50 -6.83
N ALA A 28 -14.00 -15.58 -7.80
CA ALA A 28 -14.69 -16.82 -8.15
C ALA A 28 -13.78 -17.82 -8.88
N GLY A 29 -12.66 -17.37 -9.41
CA GLY A 29 -11.68 -18.12 -10.19
C GLY A 29 -10.37 -18.37 -9.46
N GLN A 30 -9.35 -18.73 -10.24
CA GLN A 30 -8.03 -18.98 -9.70
C GLN A 30 -7.36 -17.67 -9.20
N MET A 31 -6.90 -17.70 -7.95
CA MET A 31 -6.14 -16.61 -7.36
C MET A 31 -4.88 -16.30 -8.19
N PRO A 32 -4.65 -15.03 -8.61
CA PRO A 32 -3.43 -14.67 -9.31
C PRO A 32 -2.20 -14.84 -8.42
N ALA A 33 -1.07 -15.16 -9.03
CA ALA A 33 0.22 -15.11 -8.33
C ALA A 33 0.61 -13.65 -8.12
N LEU A 34 0.49 -13.15 -6.89
CA LEU A 34 0.98 -11.82 -6.51
C LEU A 34 2.46 -11.92 -6.16
N ASP A 35 3.31 -11.26 -6.94
CA ASP A 35 4.77 -11.31 -6.82
C ASP A 35 5.30 -9.93 -6.40
N PRO A 36 5.57 -9.70 -5.10
CA PRO A 36 6.11 -8.42 -4.64
C PRO A 36 7.56 -8.24 -5.08
N VAL A 37 7.84 -7.11 -5.72
CA VAL A 37 9.17 -6.66 -6.16
C VAL A 37 9.60 -5.49 -5.28
N PRO A 38 10.29 -5.75 -4.15
CA PRO A 38 10.61 -4.72 -3.17
C PRO A 38 11.84 -3.90 -3.59
N TYR A 39 11.77 -2.61 -3.25
CA TYR A 39 12.90 -1.69 -3.25
C TYR A 39 13.14 -1.22 -1.82
N ASP A 40 14.41 -1.14 -1.40
CA ASP A 40 14.75 -0.64 -0.06
C ASP A 40 14.69 0.91 -0.07
N GLY A 41 13.52 1.47 0.24
CA GLY A 41 13.23 2.90 0.21
C GLY A 41 12.20 3.25 -0.84
N HIS A 42 12.53 4.11 -1.79
CA HIS A 42 11.60 4.55 -2.83
C HIS A 42 11.58 3.60 -4.03
N ILE A 43 10.42 3.46 -4.66
CA ILE A 43 10.34 2.78 -5.96
C ILE A 43 11.16 3.55 -7.02
N PRO A 44 11.60 2.89 -8.10
CA PRO A 44 12.29 3.59 -9.19
C PRO A 44 11.40 4.66 -9.83
N THR A 45 12.00 5.75 -10.29
CA THR A 45 11.32 6.85 -10.97
C THR A 45 11.82 7.02 -12.41
N GLY A 46 11.07 7.76 -13.22
CA GLY A 46 11.45 8.08 -14.60
C GLY A 46 11.76 6.84 -15.44
N ASP A 47 12.83 6.94 -16.26
CA ASP A 47 13.27 5.84 -17.14
C ASP A 47 13.64 4.56 -16.40
N LYS A 48 14.01 4.63 -15.13
CA LYS A 48 14.29 3.44 -14.33
C LYS A 48 13.02 2.64 -14.09
N LEU A 49 11.90 3.31 -13.73
CA LEU A 49 10.61 2.66 -13.57
C LEU A 49 10.16 2.01 -14.89
N LYS A 50 10.24 2.76 -15.99
CA LYS A 50 9.91 2.25 -17.32
C LYS A 50 10.65 0.95 -17.65
N ARG A 51 11.97 0.92 -17.45
CA ARG A 51 12.79 -0.30 -17.70
C ARG A 51 12.39 -1.45 -16.79
N VAL A 52 12.09 -1.19 -15.52
CA VAL A 52 11.64 -2.24 -14.58
C VAL A 52 10.30 -2.83 -15.04
N VAL A 53 9.33 -2.00 -15.39
CA VAL A 53 8.04 -2.44 -15.91
C VAL A 53 8.22 -3.28 -17.18
N GLN A 54 8.99 -2.79 -18.15
CA GLN A 54 9.27 -3.51 -19.40
C GLN A 54 9.93 -4.87 -19.15
N ASN A 55 10.89 -4.92 -18.21
CA ASN A 55 11.57 -6.18 -17.86
C ASN A 55 10.61 -7.18 -17.18
N LEU A 56 9.69 -6.71 -16.34
CA LEU A 56 8.71 -7.57 -15.68
C LEU A 56 7.68 -8.13 -16.67
N LEU A 57 7.25 -7.31 -17.64
CA LEU A 57 6.25 -7.68 -18.65
C LEU A 57 6.85 -8.49 -19.81
N GLY A 58 8.11 -8.22 -20.20
CA GLY A 58 8.79 -8.84 -21.35
C GLY A 58 9.89 -9.83 -21.00
N GLY A 59 10.06 -10.17 -19.73
CA GLY A 59 11.17 -11.01 -19.26
C GLY A 59 11.17 -12.42 -19.87
N LYS A 60 12.34 -12.93 -20.22
CA LYS A 60 12.52 -14.28 -20.83
C LYS A 60 12.10 -15.43 -19.92
N ARG A 61 12.04 -15.21 -18.60
CA ARG A 61 11.65 -16.23 -17.61
C ARG A 61 10.41 -15.74 -16.83
N LYS A 62 9.27 -16.38 -17.05
CA LYS A 62 7.99 -16.14 -16.37
C LYS A 62 7.61 -14.64 -16.32
N PRO A 63 7.32 -14.03 -17.47
CA PRO A 63 6.87 -12.65 -17.53
C PRO A 63 5.61 -12.47 -16.67
N SER A 64 5.37 -11.26 -16.22
CA SER A 64 4.13 -10.89 -15.55
C SER A 64 3.07 -10.55 -16.58
N ASP A 65 1.84 -10.94 -16.31
CA ASP A 65 0.70 -10.55 -17.14
C ASP A 65 0.35 -9.08 -16.91
N HIS A 66 0.48 -8.63 -15.65
CA HIS A 66 0.30 -7.23 -15.25
C HIS A 66 1.39 -6.80 -14.26
N VAL A 67 1.66 -5.50 -14.21
CA VAL A 67 2.56 -4.86 -13.25
C VAL A 67 1.81 -3.75 -12.53
N ILE A 68 1.81 -3.79 -11.21
CA ILE A 68 1.32 -2.71 -10.35
C ILE A 68 2.52 -2.03 -9.71
N ALA A 69 2.56 -0.70 -9.67
CA ALA A 69 3.47 0.04 -8.83
C ALA A 69 2.68 0.64 -7.66
N LEU A 70 3.18 0.47 -6.45
CA LEU A 70 2.60 1.06 -5.24
C LEU A 70 3.67 1.89 -4.54
N SER A 71 3.49 3.20 -4.53
CA SER A 71 4.40 4.19 -3.92
C SER A 71 3.73 4.92 -2.77
N ASP A 72 4.50 5.32 -1.77
CA ASP A 72 4.07 6.29 -0.78
C ASP A 72 4.17 7.72 -1.33
N VAL A 73 3.22 8.59 -0.93
CA VAL A 73 3.28 10.02 -1.24
C VAL A 73 3.96 10.75 -0.08
N TYR A 74 5.28 10.83 -0.09
CA TYR A 74 6.05 11.51 0.95
C TYR A 74 5.92 13.03 0.84
N THR A 75 4.88 13.60 1.43
CA THR A 75 4.64 15.06 1.39
C THR A 75 5.62 15.88 2.22
N GLY A 76 6.40 15.22 3.10
CA GLY A 76 7.43 15.86 3.95
C GLY A 76 8.85 15.89 3.36
N THR A 77 9.09 15.27 2.19
CA THR A 77 10.43 15.24 1.57
C THR A 77 10.75 16.55 0.82
N LYS A 78 12.03 16.87 0.73
CA LYS A 78 12.51 17.99 -0.08
C LYS A 78 13.57 17.51 -1.07
N PRO A 79 13.40 17.71 -2.39
CA PRO A 79 12.19 18.27 -3.02
C PRO A 79 10.98 17.35 -2.90
N VAL A 80 9.78 17.92 -2.94
CA VAL A 80 8.52 17.17 -2.97
C VAL A 80 8.44 16.45 -4.31
N GLU A 81 8.43 15.12 -4.29
CA GLU A 81 8.35 14.31 -5.51
C GLU A 81 6.93 14.25 -6.05
N PHE A 82 5.96 14.04 -5.16
CA PHE A 82 4.54 13.97 -5.49
C PHE A 82 3.73 14.92 -4.59
N LYS A 83 2.72 15.57 -5.17
CA LYS A 83 1.79 16.44 -4.43
C LYS A 83 0.76 15.62 -3.65
N ASP A 84 0.24 14.57 -4.28
CA ASP A 84 -0.79 13.68 -3.80
C ASP A 84 -0.75 12.35 -4.58
N ALA A 85 -1.62 11.41 -4.22
CA ALA A 85 -1.71 10.12 -4.89
C ALA A 85 -2.03 10.24 -6.38
N THR A 86 -2.88 11.17 -6.77
CA THR A 86 -3.24 11.41 -8.17
C THR A 86 -2.03 11.89 -8.99
N ASP A 87 -1.26 12.84 -8.45
CA ASP A 87 -0.02 13.34 -9.09
C ASP A 87 1.00 12.22 -9.23
N ALA A 88 1.17 11.38 -8.19
CA ALA A 88 2.06 10.23 -8.22
C ALA A 88 1.67 9.23 -9.33
N MET A 89 0.41 8.84 -9.39
CA MET A 89 -0.09 7.93 -10.42
C MET A 89 0.07 8.51 -11.83
N ASN A 90 -0.20 9.80 -12.02
CA ASN A 90 -0.07 10.47 -13.32
C ASN A 90 1.40 10.52 -13.77
N LYS A 91 2.33 10.87 -12.87
CA LYS A 91 3.76 10.86 -13.17
C LYS A 91 4.27 9.46 -13.52
N MET A 92 3.86 8.44 -12.77
CA MET A 92 4.23 7.06 -13.08
C MET A 92 3.72 6.62 -14.46
N ARG A 93 2.49 6.99 -14.84
CA ARG A 93 1.96 6.75 -16.20
C ARG A 93 2.80 7.47 -17.26
N GLN A 94 3.13 8.74 -17.03
CA GLN A 94 3.97 9.50 -17.97
C GLN A 94 5.35 8.86 -18.16
N TRP A 95 5.97 8.39 -17.09
CA TRP A 95 7.30 7.74 -17.17
C TRP A 95 7.26 6.42 -17.92
N VAL A 96 6.25 5.60 -17.69
CA VAL A 96 6.15 4.28 -18.34
C VAL A 96 5.64 4.40 -19.78
N GLY A 97 4.72 5.34 -20.05
CA GLY A 97 4.05 5.52 -21.33
C GLY A 97 2.81 4.63 -21.47
N ASP A 98 2.36 4.46 -22.72
CA ASP A 98 1.13 3.72 -23.05
C ASP A 98 1.35 2.19 -22.93
N GLU A 99 1.33 1.69 -21.71
CA GLU A 99 1.35 0.26 -21.40
C GLU A 99 0.09 -0.10 -20.60
N GLU A 100 -0.88 -0.72 -21.26
CA GLU A 100 -2.18 -1.07 -20.66
C GLU A 100 -2.08 -2.05 -19.48
N ARG A 101 -1.00 -2.83 -19.42
CA ARG A 101 -0.77 -3.80 -18.34
C ARG A 101 -0.04 -3.20 -17.15
N PHE A 102 0.24 -1.88 -17.17
CA PHE A 102 0.85 -1.15 -16.07
C PHE A 102 -0.19 -0.36 -15.29
N HIS A 103 -0.26 -0.57 -13.99
CA HIS A 103 -1.26 0.04 -13.09
C HIS A 103 -0.56 0.75 -11.93
N PRO A 104 -0.35 2.07 -12.00
CA PRO A 104 0.22 2.83 -10.89
C PRO A 104 -0.81 3.08 -9.80
N HIS A 105 -0.39 2.92 -8.55
CA HIS A 105 -1.11 3.26 -7.33
C HIS A 105 -0.20 3.96 -6.34
N ALA A 106 -0.78 4.72 -5.43
CA ALA A 106 -0.05 5.37 -4.37
C ALA A 106 -0.84 5.32 -3.06
N ALA A 107 -0.14 5.10 -1.94
CA ALA A 107 -0.69 5.33 -0.62
C ALA A 107 -0.57 6.83 -0.30
N GLN A 108 -1.68 7.49 -0.01
CA GLN A 108 -1.69 8.91 0.34
C GLN A 108 -0.95 9.10 1.66
N HIS A 109 0.13 9.87 1.64
CA HIS A 109 1.15 10.05 2.67
C HIS A 109 2.08 8.85 2.80
N ASP A 110 1.66 7.80 3.51
CA ASP A 110 2.39 6.56 3.68
C ASP A 110 1.43 5.36 3.83
N PHE A 111 1.96 4.15 3.69
CA PHE A 111 1.22 2.90 3.84
C PHE A 111 0.44 2.84 5.16
N GLU A 112 0.96 3.45 6.23
CA GLU A 112 0.36 3.43 7.55
C GLU A 112 -1.01 4.14 7.60
N ALA A 113 -1.36 4.97 6.61
CA ALA A 113 -2.71 5.50 6.47
C ALA A 113 -3.76 4.38 6.45
N TRP A 114 -3.44 3.27 5.80
CA TRP A 114 -4.31 2.10 5.70
C TRP A 114 -4.43 1.29 6.99
N LEU A 115 -3.60 1.57 7.98
CA LEU A 115 -3.66 0.95 9.31
C LEU A 115 -4.48 1.77 10.32
N LEU A 116 -4.67 3.08 10.09
CA LEU A 116 -5.38 3.97 11.00
C LEU A 116 -6.82 3.53 11.31
N PRO A 117 -7.60 2.92 10.38
CA PRO A 117 -8.93 2.39 10.68
C PRO A 117 -8.95 1.35 11.83
N TYR A 118 -7.81 0.74 12.12
CA TYR A 118 -7.66 -0.26 13.18
C TYR A 118 -7.15 0.35 14.50
N TRP A 119 -7.46 1.60 14.77
CA TRP A 119 -6.96 2.32 15.94
C TRP A 119 -7.18 1.61 17.26
N PRO A 120 -8.32 0.92 17.53
CA PRO A 120 -8.48 0.12 18.75
C PRO A 120 -7.42 -0.97 18.90
N THR A 121 -7.01 -1.62 17.82
CA THR A 121 -5.93 -2.61 17.83
C THR A 121 -4.57 -1.94 18.07
N ILE A 122 -4.34 -0.76 17.46
CA ILE A 122 -3.13 0.04 17.70
C ILE A 122 -3.03 0.43 19.18
N GLN A 123 -4.11 0.93 19.79
CA GLN A 123 -4.18 1.25 21.24
C GLN A 123 -3.81 0.03 22.11
N ARG A 124 -4.41 -1.12 21.82
CA ARG A 124 -4.14 -2.36 22.55
C ARG A 124 -2.66 -2.78 22.45
N LEU A 125 -2.09 -2.72 21.25
CA LEU A 125 -0.68 -3.06 21.01
C LEU A 125 0.29 -2.06 21.65
N ALA A 126 -0.05 -0.77 21.60
CA ALA A 126 0.70 0.32 22.22
C ALA A 126 0.52 0.36 23.76
N LYS A 127 -0.46 -0.36 24.31
CA LYS A 127 -0.84 -0.31 25.73
C LYS A 127 -1.22 1.11 26.19
N HIS A 128 -1.86 1.87 25.33
CA HIS A 128 -2.25 3.25 25.59
C HIS A 128 -3.61 3.57 24.96
N ASN A 129 -4.40 4.42 25.59
CA ASN A 129 -5.77 4.74 25.17
C ASN A 129 -5.91 6.10 24.46
N GLN A 130 -4.82 6.65 23.93
CA GLN A 130 -4.87 7.88 23.14
C GLN A 130 -5.90 7.77 22.02
N SER A 131 -6.74 8.80 21.88
CA SER A 131 -7.76 8.86 20.84
C SER A 131 -7.15 8.77 19.42
N ALA A 132 -7.92 8.20 18.51
CA ALA A 132 -7.54 8.20 17.10
C ALA A 132 -7.30 9.63 16.59
N PRO A 133 -6.39 9.83 15.64
CA PRO A 133 -6.29 11.09 14.94
C PRO A 133 -7.65 11.45 14.30
N SER A 134 -8.04 12.73 14.39
CA SER A 134 -9.27 13.20 13.76
C SER A 134 -9.10 13.31 12.25
N GLY A 135 -10.18 13.04 11.53
CA GLY A 135 -10.21 13.17 10.07
C GLY A 135 -10.16 11.82 9.34
N HIS A 136 -10.21 11.90 8.02
CA HIS A 136 -10.16 10.73 7.15
C HIS A 136 -8.74 10.12 7.15
N PRO A 137 -8.57 8.79 7.23
CA PRO A 137 -7.24 8.16 7.32
C PRO A 137 -6.23 8.65 6.29
N GLU A 138 -6.63 8.77 5.04
CA GLU A 138 -5.77 9.24 3.95
C GLU A 138 -5.64 10.78 3.86
N SER A 139 -6.23 11.54 4.79
CA SER A 139 -6.09 13.00 4.90
C SER A 139 -5.27 13.43 6.11
N ILE A 140 -4.86 12.49 6.96
CA ILE A 140 -4.13 12.77 8.20
C ILE A 140 -2.64 12.97 7.88
N ASN A 141 -2.26 14.23 7.73
CA ASN A 141 -0.85 14.60 7.58
C ASN A 141 -0.44 15.66 8.60
N HIS A 142 -0.95 16.88 8.55
CA HIS A 142 -0.67 17.94 9.52
C HIS A 142 0.77 17.90 10.08
N ASP A 143 1.77 17.85 9.21
CA ASP A 143 3.21 17.72 9.52
C ASP A 143 3.61 16.41 10.23
N ASN A 144 2.65 15.55 10.56
CA ASN A 144 2.87 14.28 11.21
C ASN A 144 2.11 13.18 10.44
N PRO A 145 2.78 12.48 9.52
CA PRO A 145 2.16 11.44 8.68
C PRO A 145 1.64 10.26 9.53
N PRO A 146 0.79 9.41 8.97
CA PRO A 146 0.21 8.26 9.66
C PRO A 146 1.21 7.39 10.42
N ALA A 147 2.37 7.10 9.84
CA ALA A 147 3.46 6.36 10.51
C ALA A 147 3.93 7.04 11.79
N TYR A 148 4.05 8.37 11.79
CA TYR A 148 4.41 9.13 12.97
C TYR A 148 3.34 9.02 14.07
N ARG A 149 2.06 9.08 13.69
CA ARG A 149 0.94 8.94 14.64
C ARG A 149 0.96 7.59 15.34
N ILE A 150 1.16 6.52 14.59
CA ILE A 150 1.27 5.17 15.15
C ILE A 150 2.53 5.07 16.03
N LYS A 151 3.67 5.56 15.57
CA LYS A 151 4.91 5.56 16.37
C LYS A 151 4.73 6.30 17.69
N SER A 152 4.11 7.48 17.66
CA SER A 152 3.88 8.32 18.85
C SER A 152 3.09 7.60 19.95
N ILE A 153 2.00 6.91 19.63
CA ILE A 153 1.22 6.18 20.64
C ILE A 153 2.03 5.02 21.24
N PHE A 154 2.87 4.33 20.48
CA PHE A 154 3.78 3.28 20.99
C PHE A 154 4.84 3.85 21.93
N GLU A 155 5.35 5.04 21.66
CA GLU A 155 6.30 5.74 22.53
C GLU A 155 5.65 6.20 23.85
N ILE A 156 4.46 6.80 23.77
CA ILE A 156 3.67 7.21 24.94
C ILE A 156 3.31 5.99 25.82
N GLY A 157 2.94 4.89 25.20
CA GLY A 157 2.65 3.64 25.91
C GLY A 157 3.88 2.95 26.50
N LYS A 158 5.07 3.55 26.36
CA LYS A 158 6.35 3.02 26.86
C LYS A 158 6.60 1.58 26.43
N CYS A 159 6.18 1.23 25.22
CA CYS A 159 6.48 -0.08 24.64
C CYS A 159 8.00 -0.21 24.48
N ARG A 160 8.56 -1.28 25.02
CA ARG A 160 10.03 -1.55 25.01
C ARG A 160 10.65 -1.41 23.65
N ASP A 161 9.94 -1.93 22.66
CA ASP A 161 10.31 -1.78 21.24
C ASP A 161 9.32 -0.79 20.63
N SER A 162 9.73 0.42 20.33
CA SER A 162 8.91 1.39 19.62
C SER A 162 8.26 0.75 18.37
N TYR A 163 7.34 1.43 17.70
CA TYR A 163 6.70 0.93 16.49
C TYR A 163 7.73 0.45 15.45
N VAL A 164 7.67 -0.83 15.12
CA VAL A 164 8.50 -1.46 14.06
C VAL A 164 7.59 -1.79 12.88
N LYS A 165 7.65 -0.97 11.83
CA LYS A 165 6.72 -0.98 10.71
C LYS A 165 6.30 -2.39 10.22
N PRO A 166 7.19 -3.28 9.73
CA PRO A 166 6.74 -4.57 9.19
C PRO A 166 6.14 -5.51 10.23
N ARG A 167 6.71 -5.52 11.46
CA ARG A 167 6.26 -6.38 12.56
C ARG A 167 4.87 -5.97 13.03
N ASP A 168 4.71 -4.68 13.32
CA ASP A 168 3.51 -4.21 13.98
C ASP A 168 2.37 -3.97 12.99
N ALA A 169 2.66 -3.62 11.74
CA ALA A 169 1.67 -3.66 10.65
C ALA A 169 1.09 -5.08 10.50
N GLY A 170 1.93 -6.11 10.48
CA GLY A 170 1.47 -7.50 10.44
C GLY A 170 0.63 -7.90 11.66
N ARG A 171 0.94 -7.39 12.86
CA ARG A 171 0.14 -7.62 14.08
C ARG A 171 -1.22 -6.91 14.03
N ILE A 172 -1.24 -5.67 13.53
CA ILE A 172 -2.47 -4.91 13.36
C ILE A 172 -3.38 -5.62 12.36
N LEU A 173 -2.87 -6.00 11.21
CA LEU A 173 -3.65 -6.63 10.13
C LEU A 173 -4.18 -8.02 10.51
N ARG A 174 -3.44 -8.80 11.30
CA ARG A 174 -3.82 -10.17 11.69
C ARG A 174 -5.14 -10.23 12.45
N ASP A 175 -5.40 -9.25 13.28
CA ASP A 175 -6.53 -9.22 14.19
C ASP A 175 -7.74 -8.48 13.60
N ASN A 176 -7.67 -8.08 12.31
CA ASN A 176 -8.68 -7.23 11.70
C ASN A 176 -9.06 -7.68 10.29
N ASP A 177 -10.29 -7.40 9.88
CA ASP A 177 -10.76 -7.59 8.51
C ASP A 177 -10.24 -6.45 7.62
N LEU A 178 -9.59 -6.80 6.51
CA LEU A 178 -9.07 -5.83 5.55
C LEU A 178 -10.19 -4.97 4.92
N LYS A 179 -11.43 -5.48 4.91
CA LYS A 179 -12.60 -4.74 4.44
C LYS A 179 -12.75 -3.39 5.14
N ILE A 180 -12.46 -3.32 6.44
CA ILE A 180 -12.57 -2.07 7.22
C ILE A 180 -11.66 -0.98 6.63
N ALA A 181 -10.42 -1.31 6.27
CA ALA A 181 -9.51 -0.36 5.65
C ALA A 181 -9.91 -0.06 4.19
N VAL A 182 -10.35 -1.06 3.43
CA VAL A 182 -10.84 -0.87 2.05
C VAL A 182 -12.04 0.08 2.00
N ASP A 183 -12.96 -0.03 2.96
CA ASP A 183 -14.12 0.86 3.06
C ASP A 183 -13.70 2.30 3.46
N ALA A 184 -12.68 2.42 4.32
CA ALA A 184 -12.25 3.70 4.87
C ALA A 184 -11.19 4.43 4.01
N CYS A 185 -10.50 3.76 3.11
CA CYS A 185 -9.34 4.28 2.38
C CYS A 185 -9.54 4.16 0.86
N PRO A 186 -9.95 5.23 0.16
CA PRO A 186 -10.16 5.25 -1.29
C PRO A 186 -8.98 4.75 -2.11
N GLU A 187 -7.75 5.11 -1.76
CA GLU A 187 -6.56 4.67 -2.51
C GLU A 187 -6.30 3.17 -2.32
N LEU A 188 -6.49 2.63 -1.11
CA LEU A 188 -6.44 1.18 -0.88
C LEU A 188 -7.54 0.47 -1.67
N ARG A 189 -8.76 1.01 -1.66
CA ARG A 189 -9.89 0.47 -2.42
C ARG A 189 -9.59 0.44 -3.92
N ALA A 190 -9.03 1.52 -4.46
CA ALA A 190 -8.63 1.61 -5.87
C ALA A 190 -7.57 0.56 -6.22
N PHE A 191 -6.57 0.39 -5.35
CA PHE A 191 -5.53 -0.65 -5.51
C PHE A 191 -6.14 -2.07 -5.51
N VAL A 192 -6.99 -2.38 -4.55
CA VAL A 192 -7.69 -3.68 -4.46
C VAL A 192 -8.59 -3.90 -5.66
N ASN A 193 -9.36 -2.89 -6.06
CA ASN A 193 -10.26 -2.97 -7.22
C ASN A 193 -9.49 -3.22 -8.52
N THR A 194 -8.32 -2.64 -8.70
CA THR A 194 -7.47 -2.95 -9.86
C THR A 194 -7.13 -4.45 -9.90
N ILE A 195 -6.70 -5.04 -8.78
CA ILE A 195 -6.41 -6.49 -8.74
C ILE A 195 -7.66 -7.32 -9.03
N LEU A 196 -8.81 -6.96 -8.44
CA LEU A 196 -10.08 -7.65 -8.67
C LEU A 196 -10.49 -7.56 -10.15
N THR A 197 -10.45 -6.36 -10.75
CA THR A 197 -10.81 -6.12 -12.16
C THR A 197 -9.99 -6.99 -13.10
N ILE A 198 -8.66 -6.97 -12.98
CA ILE A 198 -7.78 -7.75 -13.87
C ILE A 198 -7.85 -9.26 -13.60
N SER A 199 -8.40 -9.65 -12.45
CA SER A 199 -8.55 -11.06 -12.06
C SER A 199 -9.98 -11.58 -12.23
N GLY A 200 -10.91 -10.77 -12.76
CA GLY A 200 -12.31 -11.14 -12.96
C GLY A 200 -13.11 -11.29 -11.67
N GLY A 201 -12.75 -10.54 -10.62
CA GLY A 201 -13.44 -10.50 -9.34
C GLY A 201 -14.48 -9.39 -9.24
N GLU A 202 -15.26 -9.42 -8.17
CA GLU A 202 -16.25 -8.39 -7.85
C GLU A 202 -15.57 -7.19 -7.16
N VAL A 203 -15.71 -6.01 -7.76
CA VAL A 203 -15.12 -4.76 -7.26
C VAL A 203 -16.00 -4.10 -6.19
N PHE A 204 -15.37 -3.32 -5.33
CA PHE A 204 -16.07 -2.46 -4.36
C PHE A 204 -16.63 -1.22 -5.06
N SER A 205 -17.86 -0.86 -4.75
CA SER A 205 -18.44 0.41 -5.16
C SER A 205 -17.70 1.59 -4.52
N ALA A 206 -17.74 2.74 -5.20
CA ALA A 206 -17.15 3.99 -4.74
C ALA A 206 -17.83 4.52 -3.47
#